data_3418bb11c357ce874bc6a3f7e3228b31
#
_entry.id   3418bb11c357ce874bc6a3f7e3228b31
#
_cell.length_a   1.000
_cell.length_b   1.000
_cell.length_c   1.000
_cell.angle_alpha   90.00
_cell.angle_beta   90.00
_cell.angle_gamma   90.00
#
_symmetry.space_group_name_H-M   'P 1'
#
loop_
_entity.id
_entity.type
_entity.pdbx_description
1 polymer ?
#
loop_
_entity_poly.entity_id
_entity_poly.type
_entity_poly.pdbx_seq_one_letter_code
_entity_poly.pdbx_strand_id
1 'polypeptide(L)'
;MNILLINHYAGSPRYGMEFRPYYFGREWIGHGHQVKVAASTISHIRARAPQASGRLTRENVDGIEYLWYATLPYQGNGARRLLNMLQFSARLYGLRRDLGDWRPDIVIASSTHPYDVLPAARLARQTGARLVFEVHDLWPLTPRLLGGFKAWHPMIASMQYAEDYAYRHADLTVSMLPCALPYMRERGLDPQRYAHVPNGVPVAEYSSPDFDNPDYLRVRAQIRQLREQCDFVLAYAGTHGHANALDMLLQAMARLRDQPIGLLLLGDGPDKPELKRLAGQLGLRHIAFADPVPRPAVQAVMADIDAAYIGLRRSPLFQFGVSPNKLFDYMLSACPVVQSIESGNDIVADARCGVSVPAEDPAALAAALHGLRALPAAERQAMGRRGRDYVLARHDYPVLAQQFLDAVQSVTPRRAASR
;
A
#
# COMPACT_ATOMS: atom_id res chain seq x y z
N MET A 1 23.12 -10.70 8.26
CA MET A 1 22.04 -11.61 8.67
C MET A 1 21.40 -12.25 7.45
N ASN A 2 20.81 -13.42 7.62
CA ASN A 2 20.02 -14.11 6.61
C ASN A 2 18.53 -13.83 6.88
N ILE A 3 17.83 -13.20 5.98
CA ILE A 3 16.45 -12.78 6.14
C ILE A 3 15.58 -13.55 5.14
N LEU A 4 14.60 -14.29 5.64
CA LEU A 4 13.56 -14.94 4.83
C LEU A 4 12.27 -14.17 4.98
N LEU A 5 11.78 -13.62 3.89
CA LEU A 5 10.48 -12.97 3.82
C LEU A 5 9.50 -13.86 3.08
N ILE A 6 8.39 -14.20 3.72
CA ILE A 6 7.30 -14.99 3.15
C ILE A 6 6.15 -14.05 2.83
N ASN A 7 5.86 -13.84 1.55
CA ASN A 7 4.71 -13.06 1.14
C ASN A 7 4.09 -13.67 -0.11
N HIS A 8 2.86 -14.18 0.04
CA HIS A 8 2.11 -14.86 -1.02
C HIS A 8 2.08 -14.06 -2.33
N TYR A 9 1.89 -12.74 -2.22
CA TYR A 9 1.67 -11.86 -3.35
C TYR A 9 2.90 -11.04 -3.74
N ALA A 10 4.07 -11.29 -3.12
CA ALA A 10 5.28 -10.52 -3.39
C ALA A 10 5.52 -10.34 -4.89
N GLY A 11 5.84 -9.14 -5.27
CA GLY A 11 6.17 -8.73 -6.63
C GLY A 11 7.55 -8.07 -6.69
N SER A 12 7.78 -7.30 -7.72
CA SER A 12 8.97 -6.49 -7.96
C SER A 12 8.68 -5.53 -9.13
N PRO A 13 9.53 -4.55 -9.45
CA PRO A 13 9.37 -3.73 -10.65
C PRO A 13 9.20 -4.56 -11.93
N ARG A 14 9.80 -5.77 -11.98
CA ARG A 14 9.70 -6.69 -13.11
C ARG A 14 8.30 -7.33 -13.23
N TYR A 15 7.65 -7.63 -12.09
CA TYR A 15 6.39 -8.39 -12.05
C TYR A 15 5.16 -7.57 -11.69
N GLY A 16 5.35 -6.39 -11.11
CA GLY A 16 4.27 -5.57 -10.55
C GLY A 16 4.09 -5.76 -9.04
N MET A 17 3.01 -5.25 -8.49
CA MET A 17 2.73 -5.28 -7.05
C MET A 17 2.70 -6.71 -6.47
N GLU A 18 3.01 -7.00 -5.23
CA GLU A 18 3.27 -6.16 -4.06
C GLU A 18 4.76 -5.82 -3.99
N PHE A 19 5.09 -4.54 -3.90
CA PHE A 19 6.48 -4.05 -3.98
C PHE A 19 7.22 -4.04 -2.64
N ARG A 20 6.54 -3.96 -1.50
CA ARG A 20 7.15 -3.81 -0.18
C ARG A 20 8.22 -4.88 0.12
N PRO A 21 8.00 -6.19 -0.13
CA PRO A 21 9.02 -7.21 0.04
C PRO A 21 10.29 -6.97 -0.78
N TYR A 22 10.12 -6.47 -2.00
CA TYR A 22 11.23 -6.16 -2.89
C TYR A 22 12.05 -4.98 -2.38
N TYR A 23 11.42 -3.84 -2.05
CA TYR A 23 12.14 -2.65 -1.61
C TYR A 23 12.84 -2.88 -0.27
N PHE A 24 12.21 -3.52 0.68
CA PHE A 24 12.91 -3.93 1.91
C PHE A 24 14.07 -4.87 1.63
N GLY A 25 13.87 -5.89 0.80
CA GLY A 25 14.92 -6.83 0.42
C GLY A 25 16.12 -6.15 -0.21
N ARG A 26 15.89 -5.19 -1.11
CA ARG A 26 16.94 -4.41 -1.77
C ARG A 26 17.75 -3.57 -0.76
N GLU A 27 17.07 -2.86 0.14
CA GLU A 27 17.74 -2.05 1.16
C GLU A 27 18.56 -2.93 2.12
N TRP A 28 18.01 -4.06 2.57
CA TRP A 28 18.74 -4.99 3.44
C TRP A 28 19.96 -5.62 2.76
N ILE A 29 19.89 -5.93 1.45
CA ILE A 29 21.05 -6.38 0.68
C ILE A 29 22.10 -5.28 0.61
N GLY A 30 21.70 -4.03 0.39
CA GLY A 30 22.61 -2.87 0.42
C GLY A 30 23.35 -2.71 1.75
N HIS A 31 22.75 -3.18 2.85
CA HIS A 31 23.37 -3.23 4.18
C HIS A 31 24.14 -4.55 4.46
N GLY A 32 24.41 -5.36 3.45
CA GLY A 32 25.20 -6.59 3.56
C GLY A 32 24.44 -7.81 4.11
N HIS A 33 23.11 -7.81 4.07
CA HIS A 33 22.30 -8.96 4.46
C HIS A 33 22.01 -9.85 3.25
N GLN A 34 21.77 -11.15 3.48
CA GLN A 34 21.25 -12.06 2.46
C GLN A 34 19.73 -12.13 2.59
N VAL A 35 19.02 -11.93 1.48
CA VAL A 35 17.56 -11.91 1.48
C VAL A 35 16.99 -12.95 0.52
N LYS A 36 16.05 -13.74 1.01
CA LYS A 36 15.22 -14.62 0.18
C LYS A 36 13.75 -14.27 0.37
N VAL A 37 12.99 -14.33 -0.73
CA VAL A 37 11.55 -14.08 -0.74
C VAL A 37 10.81 -15.32 -1.20
N ALA A 38 9.96 -15.90 -0.34
CA ALA A 38 9.09 -17.01 -0.72
C ALA A 38 7.71 -16.47 -1.14
N ALA A 39 7.33 -16.71 -2.38
CA ALA A 39 6.10 -16.21 -2.96
C ALA A 39 5.38 -17.24 -3.83
N SER A 40 4.07 -17.03 -4.08
CA SER A 40 3.31 -17.82 -5.03
C SER A 40 3.59 -17.39 -6.48
N THR A 41 3.52 -18.32 -7.43
CA THR A 41 3.56 -17.99 -8.85
C THR A 41 2.30 -17.25 -9.32
N ILE A 42 1.17 -17.41 -8.64
CA ILE A 42 -0.12 -16.82 -8.97
C ILE A 42 -0.46 -15.69 -8.01
N SER A 43 -0.78 -14.52 -8.55
CA SER A 43 -1.24 -13.36 -7.79
C SER A 43 -2.21 -12.55 -8.66
N HIS A 44 -3.29 -12.04 -8.08
CA HIS A 44 -4.28 -11.20 -8.75
C HIS A 44 -3.86 -9.72 -8.81
N ILE A 45 -2.81 -9.36 -8.09
CA ILE A 45 -2.31 -7.97 -8.04
C ILE A 45 -1.04 -7.76 -8.87
N ARG A 46 -0.34 -8.83 -9.27
CA ARG A 46 0.81 -8.71 -10.16
C ARG A 46 0.38 -8.51 -11.61
N ALA A 47 1.09 -7.63 -12.31
CA ALA A 47 0.86 -7.38 -13.74
C ALA A 47 1.35 -8.54 -14.61
N ARG A 48 2.37 -9.28 -14.15
CA ARG A 48 2.98 -10.42 -14.87
C ARG A 48 3.21 -11.57 -13.89
N ALA A 49 2.99 -12.80 -14.35
CA ALA A 49 3.34 -13.99 -13.61
C ALA A 49 4.82 -14.36 -13.84
N PRO A 50 5.57 -14.84 -12.82
CA PRO A 50 6.88 -15.42 -13.03
C PRO A 50 6.76 -16.71 -13.85
N GLN A 51 7.77 -16.98 -14.67
CA GLN A 51 7.86 -18.27 -15.35
C GLN A 51 8.17 -19.35 -14.31
N ALA A 52 7.34 -20.37 -14.25
CA ALA A 52 7.47 -21.42 -13.25
C ALA A 52 7.61 -22.79 -13.92
N SER A 53 8.56 -23.55 -13.46
CA SER A 53 8.74 -24.97 -13.79
C SER A 53 8.69 -25.83 -12.53
N GLY A 54 7.77 -26.80 -12.50
CA GLY A 54 7.61 -27.70 -11.37
C GLY A 54 7.04 -27.05 -10.10
N ARG A 55 7.36 -27.61 -8.93
CA ARG A 55 6.83 -27.20 -7.63
C ARG A 55 7.41 -25.88 -7.12
N LEU A 56 8.69 -25.66 -7.39
CA LEU A 56 9.48 -24.53 -6.90
C LEU A 56 10.44 -24.09 -8.01
N THR A 57 10.39 -22.81 -8.35
CA THR A 57 11.35 -22.15 -9.24
C THR A 57 12.14 -21.11 -8.44
N ARG A 58 13.45 -21.05 -8.67
CA ARG A 58 14.33 -20.04 -8.07
C ARG A 58 14.71 -19.01 -9.11
N GLU A 59 14.71 -17.77 -8.69
CA GLU A 59 15.08 -16.64 -9.55
C GLU A 59 15.79 -15.56 -8.74
N ASN A 60 16.86 -15.01 -9.28
CA ASN A 60 17.49 -13.83 -8.70
C ASN A 60 16.90 -12.56 -9.35
N VAL A 61 16.37 -11.68 -8.53
CA VAL A 61 15.88 -10.36 -8.94
C VAL A 61 16.64 -9.31 -8.12
N ASP A 62 17.56 -8.61 -8.74
CA ASP A 62 18.37 -7.54 -8.14
C ASP A 62 19.05 -7.95 -6.83
N GLY A 63 19.61 -9.18 -6.79
CA GLY A 63 20.28 -9.75 -5.62
C GLY A 63 19.37 -10.49 -4.65
N ILE A 64 18.05 -10.33 -4.74
CA ILE A 64 17.08 -11.07 -3.93
C ILE A 64 16.80 -12.42 -4.57
N GLU A 65 16.98 -13.53 -3.83
CA GLU A 65 16.58 -14.85 -4.30
C GLU A 65 15.09 -15.08 -4.05
N TYR A 66 14.29 -15.08 -5.13
CA TYR A 66 12.87 -15.45 -5.08
C TYR A 66 12.70 -16.97 -5.16
N LEU A 67 11.89 -17.49 -4.27
CA LEU A 67 11.42 -18.88 -4.22
C LEU A 67 9.95 -18.90 -4.66
N TRP A 68 9.72 -19.10 -5.96
CA TRP A 68 8.40 -19.11 -6.57
C TRP A 68 7.73 -20.48 -6.40
N TYR A 69 6.76 -20.57 -5.50
CA TYR A 69 5.96 -21.78 -5.30
C TYR A 69 4.79 -21.82 -6.28
N ALA A 70 4.72 -22.87 -7.10
CA ALA A 70 3.60 -23.08 -8.00
C ALA A 70 2.31 -23.29 -7.20
N THR A 71 1.24 -22.56 -7.54
CA THR A 71 -0.08 -22.71 -6.90
C THR A 71 -1.18 -22.74 -7.95
N LEU A 72 -2.38 -23.21 -7.54
CA LEU A 72 -3.54 -23.29 -8.42
C LEU A 72 -3.95 -21.90 -8.90
N PRO A 73 -4.28 -21.75 -10.19
CA PRO A 73 -4.82 -20.49 -10.69
C PRO A 73 -6.22 -20.22 -10.10
N TYR A 74 -6.52 -18.93 -9.91
CA TYR A 74 -7.83 -18.47 -9.47
C TYR A 74 -8.20 -17.15 -10.15
N GLN A 75 -9.51 -16.87 -10.15
CA GLN A 75 -10.08 -15.58 -10.55
C GLN A 75 -11.05 -15.12 -9.46
N GLY A 76 -11.04 -13.80 -9.19
CA GLY A 76 -11.89 -13.19 -8.16
C GLY A 76 -11.58 -13.64 -6.72
N ASN A 77 -12.56 -13.48 -5.83
CA ASN A 77 -12.42 -13.68 -4.38
C ASN A 77 -13.10 -14.96 -3.84
N GLY A 78 -13.32 -15.95 -4.70
CA GLY A 78 -14.06 -17.17 -4.35
C GLY A 78 -13.21 -18.28 -3.69
N ALA A 79 -13.82 -19.47 -3.57
CA ALA A 79 -13.21 -20.65 -2.94
C ALA A 79 -11.85 -21.05 -3.56
N ARG A 80 -11.66 -20.84 -4.86
CA ARG A 80 -10.39 -21.12 -5.54
C ARG A 80 -9.24 -20.25 -4.99
N ARG A 81 -9.52 -18.98 -4.62
CA ARG A 81 -8.53 -18.13 -3.97
C ARG A 81 -8.16 -18.68 -2.58
N LEU A 82 -9.13 -19.13 -1.81
CA LEU A 82 -8.86 -19.79 -0.52
C LEU A 82 -8.00 -21.04 -0.70
N LEU A 83 -8.34 -21.92 -1.66
CA LEU A 83 -7.52 -23.11 -1.97
C LEU A 83 -6.09 -22.74 -2.39
N ASN A 84 -5.91 -21.68 -3.16
CA ASN A 84 -4.60 -21.17 -3.54
C ASN A 84 -3.80 -20.72 -2.31
N MET A 85 -4.41 -19.97 -1.36
CA MET A 85 -3.78 -19.56 -0.09
C MET A 85 -3.36 -20.78 0.75
N LEU A 86 -4.25 -21.75 0.91
CA LEU A 86 -3.98 -22.98 1.66
C LEU A 86 -2.87 -23.82 1.01
N GLN A 87 -2.89 -23.93 -0.31
CA GLN A 87 -1.87 -24.65 -1.06
C GLN A 87 -0.49 -23.97 -0.92
N PHE A 88 -0.43 -22.64 -1.03
CA PHE A 88 0.79 -21.90 -0.78
C PHE A 88 1.33 -22.19 0.61
N SER A 89 0.52 -22.01 1.64
CA SER A 89 0.90 -22.27 3.04
C SER A 89 1.33 -23.73 3.27
N ALA A 90 0.63 -24.70 2.67
CA ALA A 90 1.01 -26.10 2.73
C ALA A 90 2.39 -26.38 2.11
N ARG A 91 2.71 -25.74 0.99
CA ARG A 91 4.03 -25.88 0.33
C ARG A 91 5.17 -25.33 1.18
N LEU A 92 4.91 -24.28 1.98
CA LEU A 92 5.91 -23.69 2.88
C LEU A 92 6.36 -24.63 4.02
N TYR A 93 5.62 -25.67 4.34
CA TYR A 93 6.12 -26.69 5.29
C TYR A 93 7.37 -27.42 4.79
N GLY A 94 7.66 -27.37 3.47
CA GLY A 94 8.88 -27.87 2.85
C GLY A 94 10.05 -26.88 2.85
N LEU A 95 9.89 -25.65 3.32
CA LEU A 95 10.89 -24.57 3.26
C LEU A 95 12.25 -25.00 3.80
N ARG A 96 12.28 -25.73 4.94
CA ARG A 96 13.53 -26.17 5.54
C ARG A 96 14.38 -27.00 4.57
N ARG A 97 13.76 -27.89 3.80
CA ARG A 97 14.41 -28.69 2.75
C ARG A 97 14.77 -27.81 1.55
N ASP A 98 13.84 -26.94 1.14
CA ASP A 98 13.99 -26.11 -0.05
C ASP A 98 15.10 -25.04 0.12
N LEU A 99 15.43 -24.64 1.35
CA LEU A 99 16.54 -23.73 1.66
C LEU A 99 17.92 -24.40 1.68
N GLY A 100 17.99 -25.75 1.72
CA GLY A 100 19.26 -26.50 1.78
C GLY A 100 20.05 -26.17 3.05
N ASP A 101 21.32 -25.76 2.91
CA ASP A 101 22.18 -25.40 4.04
C ASP A 101 21.98 -23.94 4.52
N TRP A 102 21.30 -23.12 3.75
CA TRP A 102 21.02 -21.74 4.14
C TRP A 102 20.05 -21.69 5.33
N ARG A 103 20.42 -20.92 6.34
CA ARG A 103 19.63 -20.78 7.58
C ARG A 103 19.24 -19.32 7.75
N PRO A 104 17.94 -19.00 7.91
CA PRO A 104 17.52 -17.66 8.27
C PRO A 104 17.85 -17.33 9.73
N ASP A 105 18.26 -16.09 9.97
CA ASP A 105 18.30 -15.46 11.29
C ASP A 105 16.94 -14.86 11.63
N ILE A 106 16.21 -14.44 10.61
CA ILE A 106 14.87 -13.82 10.71
C ILE A 106 13.95 -14.48 9.69
N VAL A 107 12.75 -14.88 10.13
CA VAL A 107 11.65 -15.36 9.29
C VAL A 107 10.49 -14.39 9.44
N ILE A 108 10.10 -13.72 8.37
CA ILE A 108 9.01 -12.75 8.32
C ILE A 108 7.82 -13.37 7.61
N ALA A 109 6.69 -13.56 8.31
CA ALA A 109 5.40 -13.92 7.71
C ALA A 109 4.65 -12.64 7.38
N SER A 110 4.53 -12.32 6.09
CA SER A 110 4.12 -11.01 5.58
C SER A 110 2.98 -11.09 4.54
N SER A 111 2.29 -12.23 4.43
CA SER A 111 1.14 -12.33 3.52
C SER A 111 -0.07 -11.56 4.07
N THR A 112 -0.95 -11.10 3.17
CA THR A 112 -2.22 -10.47 3.59
C THR A 112 -3.08 -11.41 4.43
N HIS A 113 -3.07 -12.72 4.13
CA HIS A 113 -3.74 -13.74 4.94
C HIS A 113 -2.78 -14.33 5.98
N PRO A 114 -3.24 -14.74 7.18
CA PRO A 114 -2.36 -15.16 8.28
C PRO A 114 -1.88 -16.62 8.20
N TYR A 115 -2.28 -17.41 7.19
CA TYR A 115 -1.97 -18.86 7.17
C TYR A 115 -0.48 -19.18 7.07
N ASP A 116 0.32 -18.32 6.47
CA ASP A 116 1.76 -18.51 6.29
C ASP A 116 2.54 -18.43 7.62
N VAL A 117 1.96 -17.86 8.66
CA VAL A 117 2.61 -17.79 9.98
C VAL A 117 2.85 -19.16 10.58
N LEU A 118 1.99 -20.16 10.31
CA LEU A 118 2.12 -21.48 10.88
C LEU A 118 3.37 -22.23 10.36
N PRO A 119 3.61 -22.34 9.04
CA PRO A 119 4.86 -22.88 8.53
C PRO A 119 6.08 -21.99 8.83
N ALA A 120 5.92 -20.65 8.88
CA ALA A 120 6.99 -19.73 9.26
C ALA A 120 7.46 -19.99 10.70
N ALA A 121 6.53 -20.12 11.65
CA ALA A 121 6.84 -20.44 13.04
C ALA A 121 7.51 -21.80 13.21
N ARG A 122 7.09 -22.80 12.40
CA ARG A 122 7.77 -24.11 12.40
C ARG A 122 9.21 -23.97 11.92
N LEU A 123 9.45 -23.25 10.82
CA LEU A 123 10.79 -23.03 10.30
C LEU A 123 11.65 -22.26 11.32
N ALA A 124 11.14 -21.19 11.91
CA ALA A 124 11.83 -20.38 12.90
C ALA A 124 12.31 -21.25 14.10
N ARG A 125 11.43 -22.11 14.62
CA ARG A 125 11.81 -23.08 15.67
C ARG A 125 12.88 -24.07 15.24
N GLN A 126 12.84 -24.54 13.99
CA GLN A 126 13.83 -25.52 13.47
C GLN A 126 15.20 -24.90 13.22
N THR A 127 15.28 -23.60 12.99
CA THR A 127 16.51 -22.89 12.64
C THR A 127 17.04 -22.01 13.78
N GLY A 128 16.25 -21.77 14.82
CA GLY A 128 16.57 -20.81 15.87
C GLY A 128 16.36 -19.34 15.44
N ALA A 129 15.70 -19.12 14.29
CA ALA A 129 15.43 -17.78 13.77
C ALA A 129 14.38 -17.03 14.60
N ARG A 130 14.44 -15.70 14.59
CA ARG A 130 13.37 -14.85 15.09
C ARG A 130 12.17 -14.92 14.16
N LEU A 131 10.97 -15.04 14.72
CA LEU A 131 9.71 -15.00 13.98
C LEU A 131 9.12 -13.60 14.02
N VAL A 132 8.95 -12.98 12.88
CA VAL A 132 8.23 -11.70 12.73
C VAL A 132 6.91 -11.94 12.01
N PHE A 133 5.83 -11.38 12.54
CA PHE A 133 4.54 -11.33 11.85
C PHE A 133 4.30 -9.92 11.35
N GLU A 134 4.26 -9.73 10.04
CA GLU A 134 4.01 -8.42 9.42
C GLU A 134 2.56 -8.33 8.95
N VAL A 135 1.83 -7.33 9.44
CA VAL A 135 0.40 -7.13 9.20
C VAL A 135 0.20 -5.99 8.20
N HIS A 136 -0.22 -6.35 7.00
CA HIS A 136 -0.58 -5.40 5.93
C HIS A 136 -2.04 -4.96 6.05
N ASP A 137 -2.91 -5.88 6.47
CA ASP A 137 -4.34 -5.71 6.63
C ASP A 137 -4.83 -6.68 7.71
N LEU A 138 -5.91 -6.34 8.38
CA LEU A 138 -6.44 -7.17 9.46
C LEU A 138 -7.32 -8.30 8.89
N TRP A 139 -6.73 -9.48 8.71
CA TRP A 139 -7.43 -10.69 8.31
C TRP A 139 -7.52 -11.66 9.49
N PRO A 140 -8.74 -12.13 9.84
CA PRO A 140 -9.98 -12.20 9.04
C PRO A 140 -10.95 -11.04 9.23
N LEU A 141 -10.59 -9.97 9.91
CA LEU A 141 -11.52 -8.86 10.16
C LEU A 141 -12.02 -8.23 8.84
N THR A 142 -11.14 -8.04 7.86
CA THR A 142 -11.47 -7.48 6.55
C THR A 142 -12.54 -8.29 5.81
N PRO A 143 -12.42 -9.60 5.55
CA PRO A 143 -13.50 -10.36 4.93
C PRO A 143 -14.77 -10.43 5.80
N ARG A 144 -14.67 -10.30 7.12
CA ARG A 144 -15.88 -10.20 7.97
C ARG A 144 -16.64 -8.91 7.75
N LEU A 145 -15.97 -7.77 7.77
CA LEU A 145 -16.60 -6.46 7.69
C LEU A 145 -17.01 -6.09 6.25
N LEU A 146 -16.19 -6.41 5.26
CA LEU A 146 -16.46 -6.07 3.86
C LEU A 146 -17.15 -7.21 3.10
N GLY A 147 -16.86 -8.45 3.43
CA GLY A 147 -17.46 -9.63 2.77
C GLY A 147 -18.70 -10.17 3.46
N GLY A 148 -19.10 -9.63 4.62
CA GLY A 148 -20.29 -10.06 5.36
C GLY A 148 -20.18 -11.47 5.98
N PHE A 149 -18.99 -12.06 6.03
CA PHE A 149 -18.81 -13.40 6.60
C PHE A 149 -19.02 -13.39 8.11
N LYS A 150 -19.75 -14.39 8.60
CA LYS A 150 -19.96 -14.58 10.04
C LYS A 150 -18.69 -15.09 10.72
N ALA A 151 -18.52 -14.76 12.00
CA ALA A 151 -17.33 -15.18 12.78
C ALA A 151 -17.17 -16.71 12.86
N TRP A 152 -18.27 -17.45 12.90
CA TRP A 152 -18.31 -18.92 12.95
C TRP A 152 -18.08 -19.61 11.58
N HIS A 153 -17.99 -18.84 10.48
CA HIS A 153 -17.71 -19.42 9.18
C HIS A 153 -16.33 -20.12 9.21
N PRO A 154 -16.21 -21.38 8.75
CA PRO A 154 -14.98 -22.18 8.92
C PRO A 154 -13.70 -21.49 8.41
N MET A 155 -13.78 -20.80 7.27
CA MET A 155 -12.67 -20.01 6.73
C MET A 155 -12.28 -18.89 7.71
N ILE A 156 -13.24 -18.16 8.24
CA ILE A 156 -13.00 -17.07 9.18
C ILE A 156 -12.39 -17.60 10.48
N ALA A 157 -12.95 -18.66 11.04
CA ALA A 157 -12.47 -19.29 12.26
C ALA A 157 -11.02 -19.81 12.11
N SER A 158 -10.70 -20.42 10.97
CA SER A 158 -9.32 -20.90 10.70
C SER A 158 -8.32 -19.76 10.51
N MET A 159 -8.71 -18.68 9.85
CA MET A 159 -7.87 -17.47 9.73
C MET A 159 -7.68 -16.80 11.09
N GLN A 160 -8.76 -16.71 11.90
CA GLN A 160 -8.67 -16.14 13.24
C GLN A 160 -7.72 -16.93 14.14
N TYR A 161 -7.77 -18.25 14.05
CA TYR A 161 -6.82 -19.11 14.77
C TYR A 161 -5.38 -18.80 14.37
N ALA A 162 -5.10 -18.65 13.08
CA ALA A 162 -3.76 -18.35 12.59
C ALA A 162 -3.29 -16.94 13.00
N GLU A 163 -4.18 -15.94 12.95
CA GLU A 163 -3.91 -14.58 13.42
C GLU A 163 -3.62 -14.55 14.93
N ASP A 164 -4.48 -15.18 15.74
CA ASP A 164 -4.28 -15.27 17.20
C ASP A 164 -3.00 -16.03 17.56
N TYR A 165 -2.68 -17.05 16.78
CA TYR A 165 -1.44 -17.78 16.94
C TYR A 165 -0.23 -16.87 16.66
N ALA A 166 -0.29 -16.06 15.59
CA ALA A 166 0.77 -15.10 15.26
C ALA A 166 1.02 -14.13 16.41
N TYR A 167 -0.02 -13.46 16.91
CA TYR A 167 0.10 -12.49 18.01
C TYR A 167 0.68 -13.07 19.29
N ARG A 168 0.37 -14.34 19.59
CA ARG A 168 0.89 -15.00 20.81
C ARG A 168 2.29 -15.54 20.67
N HIS A 169 2.75 -15.89 19.45
CA HIS A 169 3.97 -16.66 19.27
C HIS A 169 5.06 -15.94 18.46
N ALA A 170 4.76 -14.88 17.70
CA ALA A 170 5.78 -14.09 17.05
C ALA A 170 6.67 -13.38 18.08
N ASP A 171 7.94 -13.25 17.78
CA ASP A 171 8.89 -12.47 18.57
C ASP A 171 8.57 -10.98 18.46
N LEU A 172 8.12 -10.54 17.27
CA LEU A 172 7.68 -9.20 16.98
C LEU A 172 6.49 -9.23 16.00
N THR A 173 5.51 -8.38 16.25
CA THR A 173 4.48 -8.03 15.26
C THR A 173 4.74 -6.64 14.72
N VAL A 174 4.93 -6.55 13.41
CA VAL A 174 5.08 -5.27 12.69
C VAL A 174 3.78 -4.96 11.98
N SER A 175 3.22 -3.78 12.19
CA SER A 175 1.97 -3.35 11.54
C SER A 175 2.20 -2.15 10.64
N MET A 176 1.58 -2.18 9.45
CA MET A 176 1.47 -1.00 8.59
C MET A 176 0.35 -0.04 9.05
N LEU A 177 -0.55 -0.53 9.91
CA LEU A 177 -1.72 0.20 10.40
C LEU A 177 -1.39 0.82 11.77
N PRO A 178 -1.35 2.15 11.90
CA PRO A 178 -0.85 2.82 13.09
C PRO A 178 -1.77 2.65 14.32
N CYS A 179 -3.05 2.42 14.11
CA CYS A 179 -4.06 2.34 15.18
C CYS A 179 -4.55 0.91 15.45
N ALA A 180 -3.85 -0.12 14.95
CA ALA A 180 -4.28 -1.51 15.09
C ALA A 180 -3.89 -2.18 16.43
N LEU A 181 -2.99 -1.58 17.20
CA LEU A 181 -2.49 -2.16 18.46
C LEU A 181 -3.59 -2.55 19.47
N PRO A 182 -4.65 -1.74 19.71
CA PRO A 182 -5.72 -2.14 20.66
C PRO A 182 -6.40 -3.45 20.23
N TYR A 183 -6.77 -3.58 18.95
CA TYR A 183 -7.33 -4.81 18.41
C TYR A 183 -6.38 -6.00 18.56
N MET A 184 -5.11 -5.83 18.18
CA MET A 184 -4.11 -6.90 18.27
C MET A 184 -3.89 -7.36 19.72
N ARG A 185 -3.92 -6.42 20.67
CA ARG A 185 -3.82 -6.71 22.11
C ARG A 185 -5.00 -7.54 22.60
N GLU A 186 -6.22 -7.21 22.21
CA GLU A 186 -7.42 -8.01 22.51
C GLU A 186 -7.32 -9.43 21.95
N ARG A 187 -6.55 -9.63 20.87
CA ARG A 187 -6.28 -10.93 20.24
C ARG A 187 -5.04 -11.65 20.81
N GLY A 188 -4.41 -11.08 21.83
CA GLY A 188 -3.32 -11.72 22.58
C GLY A 188 -1.92 -11.22 22.27
N LEU A 189 -1.77 -10.10 21.55
CA LEU A 189 -0.46 -9.46 21.34
C LEU A 189 0.04 -8.82 22.63
N ASP A 190 1.29 -9.08 22.98
CA ASP A 190 2.03 -8.33 23.97
C ASP A 190 2.45 -6.97 23.38
N PRO A 191 2.02 -5.83 23.96
CA PRO A 191 2.36 -4.50 23.44
C PRO A 191 3.86 -4.22 23.34
N GLN A 192 4.69 -4.87 24.14
CA GLN A 192 6.16 -4.73 24.06
C GLN A 192 6.75 -5.42 22.82
N ARG A 193 5.96 -6.20 22.10
CA ARG A 193 6.31 -6.93 20.88
C ARG A 193 5.61 -6.36 19.64
N TYR A 194 5.33 -5.07 19.68
CA TYR A 194 4.68 -4.33 18.58
C TYR A 194 5.60 -3.26 18.03
N ALA A 195 5.63 -3.13 16.72
CA ALA A 195 6.22 -1.99 16.03
C ALA A 195 5.31 -1.52 14.89
N HIS A 196 5.24 -0.21 14.68
CA HIS A 196 4.58 0.38 13.53
C HIS A 196 5.63 0.72 12.47
N VAL A 197 5.53 0.10 11.29
CA VAL A 197 6.37 0.41 10.13
C VAL A 197 5.45 0.61 8.92
N PRO A 198 5.10 1.86 8.56
CA PRO A 198 4.13 2.17 7.52
C PRO A 198 4.60 1.76 6.12
N ASN A 199 3.76 2.00 5.11
CA ASN A 199 4.18 1.94 3.71
C ASN A 199 5.17 3.06 3.39
N GLY A 200 5.99 2.81 2.37
CA GLY A 200 7.01 3.72 1.91
C GLY A 200 6.95 3.99 0.41
N VAL A 201 7.82 4.89 0.01
CA VAL A 201 8.10 5.23 -1.38
C VAL A 201 9.61 5.11 -1.63
N PRO A 202 10.04 4.54 -2.76
CA PRO A 202 11.46 4.50 -3.14
C PRO A 202 11.87 5.86 -3.71
N VAL A 203 12.24 6.79 -2.81
CA VAL A 203 12.54 8.19 -3.17
C VAL A 203 13.58 8.29 -4.29
N ALA A 204 14.63 7.49 -4.24
CA ALA A 204 15.70 7.48 -5.24
C ALA A 204 15.20 7.20 -6.66
N GLU A 205 14.12 6.41 -6.83
CA GLU A 205 13.56 6.08 -8.14
C GLU A 205 12.62 7.17 -8.67
N TYR A 206 12.09 8.05 -7.79
CA TYR A 206 11.06 9.02 -8.14
C TYR A 206 11.48 10.47 -7.89
N SER A 207 12.71 10.71 -7.43
CA SER A 207 13.21 12.07 -7.17
C SER A 207 13.47 12.89 -8.44
N SER A 208 13.47 12.26 -9.61
CA SER A 208 13.67 12.92 -10.90
C SER A 208 12.43 12.74 -11.79
N PRO A 209 11.53 13.75 -11.84
CA PRO A 209 10.39 13.72 -12.76
C PRO A 209 10.85 13.61 -14.20
N ASP A 210 10.17 12.75 -14.98
CA ASP A 210 10.46 12.55 -16.42
C ASP A 210 9.59 13.49 -17.27
N PHE A 211 10.10 14.70 -17.49
CA PHE A 211 9.41 15.74 -18.29
C PHE A 211 9.47 15.50 -19.80
N ASP A 212 10.28 14.56 -20.28
CA ASP A 212 10.40 14.21 -21.70
C ASP A 212 9.53 13.01 -22.07
N ASN A 213 8.88 12.39 -21.10
CA ASN A 213 8.02 11.24 -21.31
C ASN A 213 6.85 11.59 -22.25
N PRO A 214 6.63 10.83 -23.35
CA PRO A 214 5.54 11.11 -24.29
C PRO A 214 4.14 11.08 -23.63
N ASP A 215 3.93 10.21 -22.64
CA ASP A 215 2.66 10.13 -21.94
C ASP A 215 2.44 11.36 -21.05
N TYR A 216 3.50 11.85 -20.37
CA TYR A 216 3.44 13.11 -19.65
C TYR A 216 3.11 14.28 -20.58
N LEU A 217 3.77 14.38 -21.74
CA LEU A 217 3.55 15.48 -22.67
C LEU A 217 2.08 15.53 -23.17
N ARG A 218 1.44 14.36 -23.37
CA ARG A 218 0.00 14.29 -23.68
C ARG A 218 -0.87 14.83 -22.53
N VAL A 219 -0.57 14.43 -21.29
CA VAL A 219 -1.30 14.90 -20.11
C VAL A 219 -1.07 16.39 -19.89
N ARG A 220 0.15 16.87 -20.08
CA ARG A 220 0.51 18.30 -19.99
C ARG A 220 -0.29 19.15 -20.95
N ALA A 221 -0.56 18.65 -22.16
CA ALA A 221 -1.41 19.38 -23.12
C ALA A 221 -2.84 19.56 -22.57
N GLN A 222 -3.42 18.54 -21.90
CA GLN A 222 -4.71 18.64 -21.24
C GLN A 222 -4.69 19.62 -20.04
N ILE A 223 -3.60 19.61 -19.24
CA ILE A 223 -3.44 20.60 -18.16
C ILE A 223 -3.38 22.02 -18.72
N ARG A 224 -2.64 22.25 -19.80
CA ARG A 224 -2.58 23.55 -20.46
C ARG A 224 -3.96 24.02 -20.92
N GLN A 225 -4.74 23.13 -21.54
CA GLN A 225 -6.11 23.44 -21.94
C GLN A 225 -7.01 23.82 -20.74
N LEU A 226 -6.89 23.11 -19.59
CA LEU A 226 -7.58 23.51 -18.36
C LEU A 226 -7.13 24.88 -17.89
N ARG A 227 -5.84 25.21 -17.95
CA ARG A 227 -5.26 26.47 -17.50
C ARG A 227 -5.66 27.68 -18.36
N GLU A 228 -6.19 27.48 -19.57
CA GLU A 228 -6.76 28.57 -20.38
C GLU A 228 -7.99 29.22 -19.71
N GLN A 229 -8.70 28.46 -18.86
CA GLN A 229 -9.94 28.90 -18.20
C GLN A 229 -9.89 28.78 -16.68
N CYS A 230 -8.84 28.15 -16.12
CA CYS A 230 -8.71 27.85 -14.71
C CYS A 230 -7.37 28.34 -14.17
N ASP A 231 -7.39 29.04 -13.05
CA ASP A 231 -6.19 29.47 -12.32
C ASP A 231 -5.73 28.46 -11.25
N PHE A 232 -6.52 27.40 -11.03
CA PHE A 232 -6.23 26.34 -10.09
C PHE A 232 -6.60 24.98 -10.71
N VAL A 233 -5.65 24.03 -10.75
CA VAL A 233 -5.87 22.69 -11.26
C VAL A 233 -5.66 21.66 -10.15
N LEU A 234 -6.73 20.95 -9.83
CA LEU A 234 -6.73 19.78 -8.95
C LEU A 234 -6.49 18.52 -9.78
N ALA A 235 -5.69 17.57 -9.27
CA ALA A 235 -5.57 16.28 -9.92
C ALA A 235 -5.78 15.10 -8.95
N TYR A 236 -6.28 14.02 -9.51
CA TYR A 236 -6.25 12.69 -8.93
C TYR A 236 -5.45 11.77 -9.85
N ALA A 237 -4.52 10.99 -9.29
CA ALA A 237 -3.78 9.98 -10.05
C ALA A 237 -3.95 8.61 -9.39
N GLY A 238 -4.51 7.65 -10.13
CA GLY A 238 -4.72 6.29 -9.62
C GLY A 238 -5.89 5.55 -10.26
N THR A 239 -6.24 4.42 -9.65
CA THR A 239 -7.35 3.59 -10.13
C THR A 239 -8.68 4.29 -9.98
N HIS A 240 -9.45 4.37 -11.05
CA HIS A 240 -10.83 4.84 -11.06
C HIS A 240 -11.76 3.71 -10.61
N GLY A 241 -11.80 3.46 -9.30
CA GLY A 241 -12.57 2.39 -8.70
C GLY A 241 -13.38 2.88 -7.51
N HIS A 242 -14.45 2.15 -7.19
CA HIS A 242 -15.47 2.51 -6.21
C HIS A 242 -14.91 2.98 -4.85
N ALA A 243 -13.87 2.32 -4.36
CA ALA A 243 -13.27 2.63 -3.06
C ALA A 243 -12.68 4.06 -2.99
N ASN A 244 -12.33 4.68 -4.12
CA ASN A 244 -11.70 6.00 -4.17
C ASN A 244 -12.70 7.17 -4.16
N ALA A 245 -14.02 6.91 -4.12
CA ALA A 245 -15.08 7.92 -3.96
C ALA A 245 -14.98 9.11 -4.94
N LEU A 246 -14.58 8.85 -6.20
CA LEU A 246 -14.39 9.91 -7.20
C LEU A 246 -15.70 10.58 -7.64
N ASP A 247 -16.83 9.91 -7.49
CA ASP A 247 -18.16 10.47 -7.67
C ASP A 247 -18.45 11.60 -6.67
N MET A 248 -17.96 11.48 -5.42
CA MET A 248 -18.05 12.57 -4.42
C MET A 248 -17.20 13.77 -4.82
N LEU A 249 -16.02 13.54 -5.41
CA LEU A 249 -15.18 14.60 -5.97
C LEU A 249 -15.92 15.34 -7.11
N LEU A 250 -16.55 14.61 -8.05
CA LEU A 250 -17.32 15.22 -9.14
C LEU A 250 -18.49 16.05 -8.61
N GLN A 251 -19.18 15.58 -7.56
CA GLN A 251 -20.25 16.35 -6.90
C GLN A 251 -19.72 17.62 -6.21
N ALA A 252 -18.52 17.58 -5.62
CA ALA A 252 -17.87 18.77 -5.08
C ALA A 252 -17.51 19.76 -6.19
N MET A 253 -16.98 19.29 -7.32
CA MET A 253 -16.69 20.14 -8.48
C MET A 253 -17.95 20.79 -9.07
N ALA A 254 -19.08 20.09 -9.05
CA ALA A 254 -20.36 20.67 -9.50
C ALA A 254 -20.82 21.86 -8.65
N ARG A 255 -20.46 21.88 -7.35
CA ARG A 255 -20.71 23.04 -6.46
C ARG A 255 -19.77 24.21 -6.75
N LEU A 256 -18.65 23.96 -7.42
CA LEU A 256 -17.61 24.92 -7.79
C LEU A 256 -17.61 25.27 -9.29
N ARG A 257 -18.67 24.92 -10.03
CA ARG A 257 -18.72 25.04 -11.50
C ARG A 257 -18.51 26.48 -12.02
N ASP A 258 -18.82 27.47 -11.19
CA ASP A 258 -18.66 28.89 -11.52
C ASP A 258 -17.30 29.44 -11.05
N GLN A 259 -16.45 28.61 -10.47
CA GLN A 259 -15.09 28.93 -10.06
C GLN A 259 -14.10 28.46 -11.12
N PRO A 260 -12.98 29.17 -11.36
CA PRO A 260 -11.96 28.76 -12.32
C PRO A 260 -11.06 27.66 -11.77
N ILE A 261 -11.68 26.54 -11.40
CA ILE A 261 -11.00 25.32 -10.88
C ILE A 261 -11.15 24.21 -11.91
N GLY A 262 -10.02 23.73 -12.41
CA GLY A 262 -9.93 22.57 -13.30
C GLY A 262 -9.70 21.27 -12.53
N LEU A 263 -10.22 20.16 -13.07
CA LEU A 263 -10.00 18.81 -12.53
C LEU A 263 -9.35 17.91 -13.57
N LEU A 264 -8.23 17.28 -13.22
CA LEU A 264 -7.59 16.22 -13.97
C LEU A 264 -7.80 14.88 -13.27
N LEU A 265 -8.45 13.92 -13.93
CA LEU A 265 -8.53 12.52 -13.48
C LEU A 265 -7.58 11.67 -14.32
N LEU A 266 -6.39 11.37 -13.75
CA LEU A 266 -5.34 10.57 -14.38
C LEU A 266 -5.44 9.12 -13.92
N GLY A 267 -5.63 8.19 -14.86
CA GLY A 267 -5.69 6.78 -14.55
C GLY A 267 -6.77 6.02 -15.30
N ASP A 268 -7.01 4.80 -14.86
CA ASP A 268 -8.03 3.92 -15.41
C ASP A 268 -8.69 3.08 -14.31
N GLY A 269 -9.81 2.43 -14.64
CA GLY A 269 -10.51 1.54 -13.74
C GLY A 269 -11.98 1.33 -14.10
N PRO A 270 -12.66 0.42 -13.40
CA PRO A 270 -14.02 0.00 -13.74
C PRO A 270 -15.03 1.15 -13.72
N ASP A 271 -14.83 2.17 -12.88
CA ASP A 271 -15.77 3.27 -12.72
C ASP A 271 -15.52 4.42 -13.72
N LYS A 272 -14.43 4.40 -14.52
CA LYS A 272 -14.10 5.50 -15.46
C LYS A 272 -15.23 5.84 -16.44
N PRO A 273 -15.94 4.87 -17.06
CA PRO A 273 -17.06 5.19 -17.95
C PRO A 273 -18.21 5.90 -17.22
N GLU A 274 -18.52 5.44 -16.00
CA GLU A 274 -19.59 6.01 -15.17
C GLU A 274 -19.23 7.42 -14.69
N LEU A 275 -17.97 7.64 -14.29
CA LEU A 275 -17.48 8.98 -13.91
C LEU A 275 -17.56 9.97 -15.06
N LYS A 276 -17.24 9.57 -16.30
CA LYS A 276 -17.43 10.41 -17.50
C LYS A 276 -18.90 10.75 -17.71
N ARG A 277 -19.79 9.77 -17.57
CA ARG A 277 -21.24 9.99 -17.69
C ARG A 277 -21.75 10.97 -16.63
N LEU A 278 -21.33 10.77 -15.36
CA LEU A 278 -21.70 11.64 -14.23
C LEU A 278 -21.18 13.07 -14.43
N ALA A 279 -19.93 13.24 -14.89
CA ALA A 279 -19.38 14.55 -15.18
C ALA A 279 -20.23 15.32 -16.23
N GLY A 280 -20.67 14.62 -17.28
CA GLY A 280 -21.58 15.21 -18.28
C GLY A 280 -22.94 15.59 -17.70
N GLN A 281 -23.54 14.73 -16.86
CA GLN A 281 -24.81 15.02 -16.19
C GLN A 281 -24.74 16.21 -15.22
N LEU A 282 -23.60 16.37 -14.53
CA LEU A 282 -23.34 17.49 -13.64
C LEU A 282 -22.95 18.77 -14.39
N GLY A 283 -22.79 18.71 -15.70
CA GLY A 283 -22.42 19.86 -16.53
C GLY A 283 -21.01 20.38 -16.26
N LEU A 284 -20.08 19.52 -15.86
CA LEU A 284 -18.69 19.91 -15.59
C LEU A 284 -17.96 20.24 -16.91
N ARG A 285 -17.48 21.49 -17.04
CA ARG A 285 -16.79 21.97 -18.24
C ARG A 285 -15.27 21.90 -18.11
N HIS A 286 -14.74 22.10 -16.91
CA HIS A 286 -13.30 22.17 -16.64
C HIS A 286 -12.80 20.85 -16.05
N ILE A 287 -13.00 19.75 -16.80
CA ILE A 287 -12.57 18.41 -16.42
C ILE A 287 -11.85 17.71 -17.58
N ALA A 288 -10.74 17.05 -17.27
CA ALA A 288 -10.02 16.19 -18.19
C ALA A 288 -9.87 14.78 -17.62
N PHE A 289 -10.05 13.77 -18.47
CA PHE A 289 -9.78 12.35 -18.16
C PHE A 289 -8.57 11.92 -18.96
N ALA A 290 -7.46 11.66 -18.26
CA ALA A 290 -6.22 11.18 -18.86
C ALA A 290 -6.05 9.67 -18.63
N ASP A 291 -5.35 9.02 -19.55
CA ASP A 291 -4.99 7.62 -19.42
C ASP A 291 -3.80 7.44 -18.44
N PRO A 292 -3.61 6.22 -17.89
CA PRO A 292 -2.48 5.95 -17.00
C PRO A 292 -1.15 6.28 -17.66
N VAL A 293 -0.22 6.79 -16.85
CA VAL A 293 1.17 7.05 -17.27
C VAL A 293 2.13 6.28 -16.35
N PRO A 294 3.37 6.03 -16.78
CA PRO A 294 4.39 5.44 -15.93
C PRO A 294 4.66 6.30 -14.68
N ARG A 295 5.06 5.68 -13.59
CA ARG A 295 5.23 6.34 -12.29
C ARG A 295 6.15 7.57 -12.30
N PRO A 296 7.32 7.58 -13.00
CA PRO A 296 8.14 8.79 -13.12
C PRO A 296 7.42 9.95 -13.83
N ALA A 297 6.55 9.64 -14.80
CA ALA A 297 5.73 10.64 -15.47
C ALA A 297 4.61 11.18 -14.57
N VAL A 298 4.10 10.38 -13.61
CA VAL A 298 3.15 10.88 -12.60
C VAL A 298 3.78 12.03 -11.80
N GLN A 299 5.06 11.92 -11.42
CA GLN A 299 5.76 12.99 -10.69
C GLN A 299 5.84 14.28 -11.52
N ALA A 300 6.08 14.16 -12.83
CA ALA A 300 6.07 15.32 -13.74
C ALA A 300 4.67 15.96 -13.84
N VAL A 301 3.61 15.15 -13.90
CA VAL A 301 2.22 15.64 -13.88
C VAL A 301 1.92 16.36 -12.56
N MET A 302 2.35 15.81 -11.42
CA MET A 302 2.12 16.43 -10.10
C MET A 302 2.85 17.76 -9.94
N ALA A 303 3.95 17.99 -10.65
CA ALA A 303 4.65 19.28 -10.67
C ALA A 303 3.89 20.38 -11.44
N ASP A 304 2.99 20.00 -12.35
CA ASP A 304 2.23 20.93 -13.19
C ASP A 304 0.85 21.32 -12.59
N ILE A 305 0.48 20.78 -11.43
CA ILE A 305 -0.83 21.00 -10.78
C ILE A 305 -0.71 21.80 -9.47
N ASP A 306 -1.82 22.31 -8.96
CA ASP A 306 -1.84 23.13 -7.75
C ASP A 306 -2.14 22.33 -6.48
N ALA A 307 -2.89 21.24 -6.60
CA ALA A 307 -3.19 20.32 -5.49
C ALA A 307 -3.53 18.92 -6.00
N ALA A 308 -3.25 17.91 -5.18
CA ALA A 308 -3.66 16.54 -5.42
C ALA A 308 -4.83 16.14 -4.51
N TYR A 309 -5.73 15.32 -5.02
CA TYR A 309 -6.86 14.76 -4.27
C TYR A 309 -6.63 13.31 -3.91
N ILE A 310 -6.96 12.96 -2.67
CA ILE A 310 -7.09 11.58 -2.22
C ILE A 310 -8.38 11.41 -1.45
N GLY A 311 -9.21 10.46 -1.86
CA GLY A 311 -10.46 10.13 -1.19
C GLY A 311 -10.65 8.63 -1.05
N LEU A 312 -11.34 8.24 0.02
CA LEU A 312 -11.81 6.88 0.23
C LEU A 312 -13.25 6.91 0.76
N ARG A 313 -14.04 5.92 0.34
CA ARG A 313 -15.36 5.71 0.95
C ARG A 313 -15.21 5.35 2.42
N ARG A 314 -16.23 5.64 3.21
CA ARG A 314 -16.26 5.25 4.62
C ARG A 314 -16.12 3.74 4.78
N SER A 315 -15.24 3.34 5.68
CA SER A 315 -15.05 1.94 6.03
C SER A 315 -14.74 1.79 7.51
N PRO A 316 -15.39 0.85 8.22
CA PRO A 316 -15.08 0.59 9.62
C PRO A 316 -13.64 0.08 9.83
N LEU A 317 -12.98 -0.41 8.77
CA LEU A 317 -11.57 -0.82 8.84
C LEU A 317 -10.61 0.36 8.99
N PHE A 318 -10.97 1.53 8.53
CA PHE A 318 -10.06 2.69 8.55
C PHE A 318 -9.86 3.28 9.95
N GLN A 319 -10.66 2.88 10.95
CA GLN A 319 -10.37 3.18 12.36
C GLN A 319 -8.99 2.67 12.81
N PHE A 320 -8.48 1.64 12.17
CA PHE A 320 -7.14 1.09 12.44
C PHE A 320 -6.02 1.86 11.75
N GLY A 321 -6.38 2.89 11.00
CA GLY A 321 -5.48 3.74 10.22
C GLY A 321 -5.35 3.30 8.78
N VAL A 322 -4.77 4.17 7.97
CA VAL A 322 -4.49 3.96 6.54
C VAL A 322 -3.07 4.39 6.21
N SER A 323 -2.48 3.73 5.22
CA SER A 323 -1.14 4.05 4.71
C SER A 323 -1.13 3.96 3.17
N PRO A 324 -1.87 4.85 2.46
CA PRO A 324 -2.07 4.74 1.02
C PRO A 324 -0.84 5.23 0.25
N ASN A 325 -0.28 4.37 -0.61
CA ASN A 325 0.91 4.66 -1.39
C ASN A 325 0.82 5.95 -2.21
N LYS A 326 -0.33 6.21 -2.85
CA LYS A 326 -0.52 7.42 -3.68
C LYS A 326 -0.38 8.72 -2.90
N LEU A 327 -0.70 8.73 -1.59
CA LEU A 327 -0.51 9.91 -0.75
C LEU A 327 0.98 10.28 -0.68
N PHE A 328 1.85 9.30 -0.51
CA PHE A 328 3.29 9.53 -0.45
C PHE A 328 3.86 9.98 -1.80
N ASP A 329 3.32 9.47 -2.92
CA ASP A 329 3.68 9.94 -4.26
C ASP A 329 3.35 11.44 -4.44
N TYR A 330 2.16 11.89 -3.97
CA TYR A 330 1.75 13.30 -4.02
C TYR A 330 2.62 14.19 -3.13
N MET A 331 2.85 13.75 -1.89
CA MET A 331 3.69 14.47 -0.93
C MET A 331 5.14 14.56 -1.42
N LEU A 332 5.69 13.50 -2.01
CA LEU A 332 7.05 13.50 -2.59
C LEU A 332 7.20 14.52 -3.72
N SER A 333 6.15 14.74 -4.50
CA SER A 333 6.11 15.77 -5.55
C SER A 333 5.97 17.20 -5.01
N ALA A 334 6.00 17.39 -3.70
CA ALA A 334 5.75 18.67 -3.03
C ALA A 334 4.38 19.28 -3.43
N CYS A 335 3.39 18.44 -3.71
CA CYS A 335 2.04 18.86 -4.07
C CYS A 335 1.17 18.93 -2.81
N PRO A 336 0.46 20.04 -2.55
CA PRO A 336 -0.53 20.12 -1.48
C PRO A 336 -1.61 19.08 -1.67
N VAL A 337 -2.07 18.45 -0.58
CA VAL A 337 -3.06 17.36 -0.65
C VAL A 337 -4.41 17.79 -0.08
N VAL A 338 -5.48 17.51 -0.81
CA VAL A 338 -6.84 17.54 -0.28
C VAL A 338 -7.28 16.11 -0.01
N GLN A 339 -7.44 15.78 1.27
CA GLN A 339 -7.79 14.44 1.72
C GLN A 339 -9.26 14.38 2.16
N SER A 340 -10.02 13.44 1.58
CA SER A 340 -11.39 13.11 1.98
C SER A 340 -11.43 11.66 2.48
N ILE A 341 -10.91 11.43 3.68
CA ILE A 341 -10.79 10.10 4.31
C ILE A 341 -11.10 10.24 5.80
N GLU A 342 -11.98 9.37 6.31
CA GLU A 342 -12.16 9.16 7.75
C GLU A 342 -11.36 7.95 8.20
N SER A 343 -10.31 8.18 8.96
CA SER A 343 -9.43 7.12 9.46
C SER A 343 -8.91 7.43 10.87
N GLY A 344 -8.34 6.42 11.51
CA GLY A 344 -7.73 6.56 12.83
C GLY A 344 -6.47 7.44 12.85
N ASN A 345 -5.90 7.77 11.68
CA ASN A 345 -4.77 8.66 11.52
C ASN A 345 -5.02 9.68 10.40
N ASP A 346 -4.33 10.81 10.46
CA ASP A 346 -4.39 11.84 9.42
C ASP A 346 -2.98 12.33 9.08
N ILE A 347 -2.37 11.68 8.09
CA ILE A 347 -1.00 12.00 7.63
C ILE A 347 -0.91 13.41 7.05
N VAL A 348 -1.98 13.89 6.39
CA VAL A 348 -2.00 15.23 5.79
C VAL A 348 -1.99 16.32 6.88
N ALA A 349 -2.77 16.13 7.93
CA ALA A 349 -2.77 17.02 9.09
C ALA A 349 -1.45 16.94 9.87
N ASP A 350 -0.92 15.73 10.13
CA ASP A 350 0.36 15.53 10.82
C ASP A 350 1.52 16.22 10.11
N ALA A 351 1.57 16.11 8.78
CA ALA A 351 2.57 16.76 7.93
C ALA A 351 2.28 18.24 7.67
N ARG A 352 1.09 18.74 7.97
CA ARG A 352 0.60 20.09 7.62
C ARG A 352 0.79 20.39 6.13
N CYS A 353 0.52 19.38 5.29
CA CYS A 353 0.80 19.43 3.86
C CYS A 353 -0.47 19.63 3.01
N GLY A 354 -1.61 19.94 3.62
CA GLY A 354 -2.86 20.09 2.90
C GLY A 354 -4.04 20.30 3.82
N VAL A 355 -5.21 19.86 3.36
CA VAL A 355 -6.48 19.97 4.08
C VAL A 355 -7.18 18.62 4.11
N SER A 356 -7.65 18.20 5.29
CA SER A 356 -8.47 17.00 5.48
C SER A 356 -9.93 17.39 5.70
N VAL A 357 -10.82 16.68 5.04
CA VAL A 357 -12.28 16.84 5.15
C VAL A 357 -12.94 15.48 5.42
N PRO A 358 -14.17 15.47 5.96
CA PRO A 358 -14.92 14.22 6.14
C PRO A 358 -15.05 13.45 4.83
N ALA A 359 -15.00 12.12 4.92
CA ALA A 359 -15.25 11.26 3.77
C ALA A 359 -16.70 11.39 3.31
N GLU A 360 -16.91 11.31 1.98
CA GLU A 360 -18.24 11.35 1.36
C GLU A 360 -19.05 12.63 1.69
N ASP A 361 -18.35 13.76 1.87
CA ASP A 361 -18.95 15.08 2.05
C ASP A 361 -18.54 16.04 0.91
N PRO A 362 -19.28 16.10 -0.20
CA PRO A 362 -18.99 17.00 -1.31
C PRO A 362 -19.05 18.49 -0.94
N ALA A 363 -19.80 18.87 0.10
CA ALA A 363 -19.91 20.27 0.51
C ALA A 363 -18.64 20.71 1.25
N ALA A 364 -18.18 19.91 2.21
CA ALA A 364 -16.92 20.15 2.91
C ALA A 364 -15.73 20.14 1.94
N LEU A 365 -15.72 19.19 0.98
CA LEU A 365 -14.68 19.11 -0.04
C LEU A 365 -14.67 20.36 -0.94
N ALA A 366 -15.82 20.84 -1.38
CA ALA A 366 -15.93 22.08 -2.17
C ALA A 366 -15.42 23.29 -1.39
N ALA A 367 -15.79 23.43 -0.11
CA ALA A 367 -15.31 24.50 0.75
C ALA A 367 -13.78 24.47 0.93
N ALA A 368 -13.22 23.28 1.14
CA ALA A 368 -11.76 23.09 1.25
C ALA A 368 -11.01 23.47 -0.03
N LEU A 369 -11.52 23.06 -1.19
CA LEU A 369 -10.95 23.42 -2.50
C LEU A 369 -11.00 24.94 -2.75
N HIS A 370 -12.13 25.57 -2.45
CA HIS A 370 -12.27 27.01 -2.54
C HIS A 370 -11.27 27.74 -1.64
N GLY A 371 -11.15 27.30 -0.37
CA GLY A 371 -10.21 27.88 0.59
C GLY A 371 -8.75 27.70 0.15
N LEU A 372 -8.39 26.49 -0.31
CA LEU A 372 -7.02 26.20 -0.76
C LEU A 372 -6.64 27.03 -2.02
N ARG A 373 -7.57 27.21 -2.95
CA ARG A 373 -7.35 28.08 -4.11
C ARG A 373 -7.12 29.55 -3.68
N ALA A 374 -7.85 30.02 -2.68
CA ALA A 374 -7.73 31.39 -2.18
C ALA A 374 -6.40 31.70 -1.48
N LEU A 375 -5.66 30.67 -1.04
CA LEU A 375 -4.35 30.86 -0.43
C LEU A 375 -3.33 31.40 -1.44
N PRO A 376 -2.39 32.25 -1.01
CA PRO A 376 -1.23 32.65 -1.83
C PRO A 376 -0.46 31.42 -2.33
N ALA A 377 0.06 31.48 -3.56
CA ALA A 377 0.84 30.40 -4.15
C ALA A 377 2.03 29.98 -3.26
N ALA A 378 2.68 30.94 -2.60
CA ALA A 378 3.79 30.68 -1.68
C ALA A 378 3.37 29.81 -0.48
N GLU A 379 2.16 29.98 0.05
CA GLU A 379 1.62 29.17 1.14
C GLU A 379 1.32 27.74 0.67
N ARG A 380 0.69 27.59 -0.50
CA ARG A 380 0.46 26.27 -1.10
C ARG A 380 1.78 25.51 -1.34
N GLN A 381 2.78 26.21 -1.88
CA GLN A 381 4.12 25.63 -2.07
C GLN A 381 4.79 25.26 -0.73
N ALA A 382 4.59 26.07 0.33
CA ALA A 382 5.10 25.73 1.65
C ALA A 382 4.40 24.49 2.23
N MET A 383 3.09 24.30 2.01
CA MET A 383 2.39 23.07 2.35
C MET A 383 3.00 21.86 1.63
N GLY A 384 3.19 21.95 0.32
CA GLY A 384 3.78 20.88 -0.48
C GLY A 384 5.18 20.50 0.00
N ARG A 385 6.06 21.50 0.29
CA ARG A 385 7.40 21.26 0.84
C ARG A 385 7.35 20.50 2.17
N ARG A 386 6.46 20.86 3.10
CA ARG A 386 6.30 20.13 4.37
C ARG A 386 5.91 18.67 4.13
N GLY A 387 5.04 18.42 3.16
CA GLY A 387 4.68 17.05 2.77
C GLY A 387 5.89 16.25 2.28
N ARG A 388 6.69 16.84 1.40
CA ARG A 388 7.91 16.21 0.89
C ARG A 388 8.91 15.92 2.02
N ASP A 389 9.18 16.89 2.88
CA ASP A 389 10.09 16.73 4.00
C ASP A 389 9.62 15.60 4.95
N TYR A 390 8.30 15.51 5.19
CA TYR A 390 7.74 14.46 6.00
C TYR A 390 7.95 13.06 5.39
N VAL A 391 7.76 12.91 4.07
CA VAL A 391 7.98 11.65 3.36
C VAL A 391 9.44 11.26 3.36
N LEU A 392 10.34 12.19 3.06
CA LEU A 392 11.79 11.95 3.07
C LEU A 392 12.28 11.47 4.43
N ALA A 393 11.75 12.04 5.52
CA ALA A 393 12.18 11.72 6.88
C ALA A 393 11.59 10.41 7.42
N ARG A 394 10.42 9.94 6.89
CA ARG A 394 9.61 8.90 7.57
C ARG A 394 9.12 7.78 6.68
N HIS A 395 9.12 7.96 5.36
CA HIS A 395 8.49 7.02 4.42
C HIS A 395 9.42 6.60 3.28
N ASP A 396 10.68 6.99 3.28
CA ASP A 396 11.66 6.43 2.36
C ASP A 396 12.04 5.01 2.77
N TYR A 397 12.17 4.09 1.82
CA TYR A 397 12.47 2.69 2.11
C TYR A 397 13.78 2.49 2.88
N PRO A 398 14.90 3.21 2.65
CA PRO A 398 16.08 3.10 3.50
C PRO A 398 15.78 3.37 4.99
N VAL A 399 14.98 4.40 5.30
CA VAL A 399 14.56 4.73 6.67
C VAL A 399 13.70 3.62 7.27
N LEU A 400 12.71 3.16 6.51
CA LEU A 400 11.79 2.11 6.97
C LEU A 400 12.46 0.75 7.12
N ALA A 401 13.40 0.42 6.23
CA ALA A 401 14.16 -0.83 6.30
C ALA A 401 15.06 -0.89 7.55
N GLN A 402 15.69 0.24 7.90
CA GLN A 402 16.45 0.34 9.13
C GLN A 402 15.54 0.28 10.36
N GLN A 403 14.44 1.03 10.37
CA GLN A 403 13.45 0.99 11.46
C GLN A 403 12.91 -0.42 11.70
N PHE A 404 12.66 -1.19 10.62
CA PHE A 404 12.20 -2.57 10.73
C PHE A 404 13.25 -3.46 11.42
N LEU A 405 14.50 -3.38 11.01
CA LEU A 405 15.58 -4.18 11.61
C LEU A 405 15.87 -3.78 13.05
N ASP A 406 15.84 -2.49 13.37
CA ASP A 406 16.00 -2.00 14.74
C ASP A 406 14.91 -2.54 15.65
N ALA A 407 13.65 -2.53 15.18
CA ALA A 407 12.54 -3.11 15.91
C ALA A 407 12.70 -4.62 16.13
N VAL A 408 13.19 -5.37 15.12
CA VAL A 408 13.48 -6.80 15.28
C VAL A 408 14.61 -7.04 16.27
N GLN A 409 15.64 -6.21 16.27
CA GLN A 409 16.80 -6.36 17.15
C GLN A 409 16.48 -5.98 18.60
N SER A 410 15.57 -5.03 18.82
CA SER A 410 15.20 -4.54 20.16
C SER A 410 14.45 -5.55 21.00
N VAL A 411 13.79 -6.54 20.40
CA VAL A 411 13.02 -7.54 21.13
C VAL A 411 13.86 -8.79 21.46
N THR A 412 13.70 -9.28 22.68
CA THR A 412 14.29 -10.57 23.07
C THR A 412 13.52 -11.72 22.41
N PRO A 413 14.22 -12.67 21.74
CA PRO A 413 13.55 -13.84 21.17
C PRO A 413 12.76 -14.62 22.21
N ARG A 414 11.57 -15.09 21.84
CA ARG A 414 10.85 -16.05 22.68
C ARG A 414 11.65 -17.35 22.72
N ARG A 415 12.18 -17.73 23.87
CA ARG A 415 12.82 -19.04 24.02
C ARG A 415 11.80 -20.10 23.62
N ALA A 416 12.19 -21.03 22.74
CA ALA A 416 11.38 -22.24 22.54
C ALA A 416 11.13 -22.84 23.91
N ALA A 417 9.85 -22.98 24.28
CA ALA A 417 9.51 -23.67 25.51
C ALA A 417 10.17 -25.07 25.40
N SER A 418 11.14 -25.32 26.26
CA SER A 418 11.75 -26.64 26.41
C SER A 418 10.61 -27.62 26.72
N ARG A 419 10.36 -28.52 25.76
CA ARG A 419 9.49 -29.68 26.02
C ARG A 419 10.25 -30.69 26.84
#